data_1a89de210f1c431e188bd6492c08d286
#
_entry.id   1a89de210f1c431e188bd6492c08d286
#
_cell.length_a   1.000
_cell.length_b   1.000
_cell.length_c   1.000
_cell.angle_alpha   90.00
_cell.angle_beta   90.00
_cell.angle_gamma   90.00
#
_symmetry.space_group_name_H-M   'P 1'
#
loop_
_entity.id
_entity.type
_entity.pdbx_description
1 polymer ?
#
loop_
_entity_poly.entity_id
_entity_poly.type
_entity_poly.pdbx_seq_one_letter_code
_entity_poly.pdbx_strand_id
1 'polypeptide(L)'
;MEEKTDLRIQRTYKLLTDALLEMLNEENFEEITVRNLCQRAMVRPATFYKHFGDKYELFTFIVKEKQQQFHTENPFKSDPKRPQTYYVGLIEQTLHFMEENKVLVKNVLDCSGSSALIDLLSEQIEYKVCCEFKEDERRGAILPGKPEIMAPLFTGALIYAAKWWVQNDFKIARDEFVQECVKILKLM
;
A
#
# COMPACT_ATOMS: atom_id res chain seq x y z
N MET A 1 -26.44 0.53 9.81
CA MET A 1 -27.07 1.04 8.56
C MET A 1 -25.91 1.38 7.63
N GLU A 2 -25.59 0.46 6.71
CA GLU A 2 -24.63 0.78 5.64
C GLU A 2 -25.29 1.85 4.76
N GLU A 3 -24.71 3.05 4.77
CA GLU A 3 -25.03 4.08 3.78
C GLU A 3 -24.71 3.50 2.42
N LYS A 4 -25.76 3.29 1.61
CA LYS A 4 -25.57 2.95 0.20
C LYS A 4 -24.85 4.13 -0.44
N THR A 5 -23.53 4.00 -0.59
CA THR A 5 -22.71 4.99 -1.29
C THR A 5 -23.35 5.25 -2.65
N ASP A 6 -23.65 6.52 -2.95
CA ASP A 6 -24.29 6.90 -4.22
C ASP A 6 -23.41 6.39 -5.39
N LEU A 7 -23.99 5.67 -6.33
CA LEU A 7 -23.30 5.13 -7.51
C LEU A 7 -22.52 6.18 -8.28
N ARG A 8 -22.93 7.48 -8.21
CA ARG A 8 -22.20 8.60 -8.79
C ARG A 8 -20.88 8.84 -8.07
N ILE A 9 -20.86 8.70 -6.73
CA ILE A 9 -19.65 8.86 -5.92
C ILE A 9 -18.69 7.73 -6.26
N GLN A 10 -19.15 6.49 -6.27
CA GLN A 10 -18.32 5.32 -6.63
C GLN A 10 -17.72 5.47 -8.02
N ARG A 11 -18.54 5.94 -9.01
CA ARG A 11 -18.04 6.21 -10.36
C ARG A 11 -16.97 7.31 -10.37
N THR A 12 -17.17 8.39 -9.60
CA THR A 12 -16.18 9.46 -9.48
C THR A 12 -14.87 8.96 -8.90
N TYR A 13 -14.94 8.18 -7.84
CA TYR A 13 -13.75 7.58 -7.20
C TYR A 13 -13.00 6.68 -8.17
N LYS A 14 -13.74 5.81 -8.87
CA LYS A 14 -13.13 4.93 -9.89
C LYS A 14 -12.42 5.73 -10.98
N LEU A 15 -13.07 6.75 -11.57
CA LEU A 15 -12.49 7.58 -12.62
C LEU A 15 -11.21 8.30 -12.16
N LEU A 16 -11.22 8.85 -10.94
CA LEU A 16 -10.03 9.52 -10.37
C LEU A 16 -8.92 8.54 -10.05
N THR A 17 -9.25 7.36 -9.52
CA THR A 17 -8.28 6.29 -9.23
C THR A 17 -7.63 5.79 -10.51
N ASP A 18 -8.43 5.44 -11.52
CA ASP A 18 -7.93 4.93 -12.80
C ASP A 18 -7.01 5.98 -13.46
N ALA A 19 -7.42 7.25 -13.49
CA ALA A 19 -6.63 8.33 -14.06
C ALA A 19 -5.30 8.55 -13.32
N LEU A 20 -5.29 8.51 -11.97
CA LEU A 20 -4.04 8.66 -11.22
C LEU A 20 -3.08 7.49 -11.46
N LEU A 21 -3.59 6.25 -11.49
CA LEU A 21 -2.76 5.07 -11.76
C LEU A 21 -2.20 5.08 -13.19
N GLU A 22 -2.99 5.53 -14.18
CA GLU A 22 -2.50 5.73 -15.57
C GLU A 22 -1.39 6.78 -15.61
N MET A 23 -1.59 7.95 -14.99
CA MET A 23 -0.59 9.02 -14.98
C MET A 23 0.70 8.58 -14.28
N LEU A 24 0.60 7.78 -13.22
CA LEU A 24 1.78 7.21 -12.54
C LEU A 24 2.60 6.25 -13.41
N ASN A 25 2.06 5.74 -14.51
CA ASN A 25 2.84 5.00 -15.51
C ASN A 25 3.54 5.93 -16.53
N GLU A 26 3.21 7.22 -16.56
CA GLU A 26 3.73 8.19 -17.54
C GLU A 26 4.70 9.20 -16.90
N GLU A 27 4.44 9.62 -15.67
CA GLU A 27 5.16 10.67 -14.97
C GLU A 27 5.26 10.44 -13.46
N ASN A 28 6.19 11.15 -12.81
CA ASN A 28 6.38 11.07 -11.36
C ASN A 28 5.18 11.67 -10.61
N PHE A 29 4.87 11.11 -9.43
CA PHE A 29 3.75 11.58 -8.61
C PHE A 29 3.79 13.10 -8.34
N GLU A 30 4.99 13.67 -8.10
CA GLU A 30 5.13 15.09 -7.79
C GLU A 30 4.77 16.01 -8.98
N GLU A 31 4.94 15.53 -10.21
CA GLU A 31 4.62 16.26 -11.44
C GLU A 31 3.11 16.28 -11.72
N ILE A 32 2.37 15.31 -11.19
CA ILE A 32 0.92 15.21 -11.34
C ILE A 32 0.25 16.36 -10.57
N THR A 33 -0.54 17.16 -11.28
CA THR A 33 -1.38 18.21 -10.68
C THR A 33 -2.83 17.76 -10.59
N VAL A 34 -3.59 18.25 -9.60
CA VAL A 34 -5.03 17.99 -9.49
C VAL A 34 -5.77 18.43 -10.75
N ARG A 35 -5.31 19.51 -11.41
CA ARG A 35 -5.91 20.00 -12.66
C ARG A 35 -5.76 18.97 -13.78
N ASN A 36 -4.54 18.45 -14.01
CA ASN A 36 -4.27 17.47 -15.06
C ASN A 36 -4.98 16.15 -14.78
N LEU A 37 -4.97 15.73 -13.52
CA LEU A 37 -5.69 14.56 -13.04
C LEU A 37 -7.19 14.66 -13.30
N CYS A 38 -7.82 15.80 -12.95
CA CYS A 38 -9.23 16.04 -13.22
C CYS A 38 -9.56 16.04 -14.72
N GLN A 39 -8.66 16.59 -15.54
CA GLN A 39 -8.80 16.59 -16.99
C GLN A 39 -8.73 15.16 -17.54
N ARG A 40 -7.76 14.36 -17.13
CA ARG A 40 -7.60 12.94 -17.50
C ARG A 40 -8.83 12.11 -17.09
N ALA A 41 -9.30 12.29 -15.85
CA ALA A 41 -10.45 11.61 -15.29
C ALA A 41 -11.80 12.09 -15.86
N MET A 42 -11.83 13.16 -16.65
CA MET A 42 -13.05 13.85 -17.09
C MET A 42 -13.98 14.24 -15.91
N VAL A 43 -13.39 14.60 -14.78
CA VAL A 43 -14.06 15.05 -13.56
C VAL A 43 -13.81 16.53 -13.36
N ARG A 44 -14.85 17.30 -12.98
CA ARG A 44 -14.67 18.74 -12.69
C ARG A 44 -13.84 18.92 -11.40
N PRO A 45 -12.91 19.89 -11.35
CA PRO A 45 -12.13 20.17 -10.13
C PRO A 45 -13.01 20.41 -8.88
N ALA A 46 -14.14 21.08 -9.02
CA ALA A 46 -15.10 21.26 -7.92
C ALA A 46 -15.65 19.91 -7.39
N THR A 47 -15.78 18.90 -8.25
CA THR A 47 -16.20 17.55 -7.85
C THR A 47 -15.04 16.85 -7.13
N PHE A 48 -13.80 16.99 -7.61
CA PHE A 48 -12.62 16.47 -6.93
C PHE A 48 -12.53 17.01 -5.50
N TYR A 49 -12.51 18.33 -5.33
CA TYR A 49 -12.38 18.99 -4.03
C TYR A 49 -13.56 18.76 -3.07
N LYS A 50 -14.69 18.26 -3.56
CA LYS A 50 -15.79 17.80 -2.71
C LYS A 50 -15.46 16.49 -1.99
N HIS A 51 -14.55 15.68 -2.52
CA HIS A 51 -14.23 14.34 -2.03
C HIS A 51 -12.82 14.20 -1.51
N PHE A 52 -11.86 14.96 -2.06
CA PHE A 52 -10.44 14.90 -1.72
C PHE A 52 -9.87 16.33 -1.62
N GLY A 53 -9.12 16.61 -0.56
CA GLY A 53 -8.46 17.90 -0.37
C GLY A 53 -7.31 18.12 -1.35
N ASP A 54 -6.58 17.04 -1.70
CA ASP A 54 -5.44 17.07 -2.61
C ASP A 54 -5.17 15.69 -3.25
N LYS A 55 -4.10 15.59 -4.05
CA LYS A 55 -3.69 14.35 -4.71
C LYS A 55 -3.16 13.29 -3.72
N TYR A 56 -2.64 13.71 -2.57
CA TYR A 56 -2.12 12.82 -1.53
C TYR A 56 -3.27 12.11 -0.80
N GLU A 57 -4.38 12.81 -0.57
CA GLU A 57 -5.58 12.20 0.02
C GLU A 57 -6.20 11.16 -0.92
N LEU A 58 -6.29 11.45 -2.23
CA LEU A 58 -6.69 10.46 -3.22
C LEU A 58 -5.73 9.27 -3.26
N PHE A 59 -4.42 9.51 -3.23
CA PHE A 59 -3.43 8.43 -3.21
C PHE A 59 -3.56 7.56 -1.96
N THR A 60 -3.76 8.19 -0.79
CA THR A 60 -4.04 7.47 0.47
C THR A 60 -5.29 6.60 0.37
N PHE A 61 -6.34 7.10 -0.27
CA PHE A 61 -7.55 6.33 -0.53
C PHE A 61 -7.24 5.10 -1.39
N ILE A 62 -6.47 5.26 -2.48
CA ILE A 62 -6.07 4.13 -3.35
C ILE A 62 -5.26 3.08 -2.59
N VAL A 63 -4.32 3.52 -1.76
CA VAL A 63 -3.51 2.61 -0.93
C VAL A 63 -4.39 1.80 0.01
N LYS A 64 -5.35 2.44 0.68
CA LYS A 64 -6.31 1.76 1.58
C LYS A 64 -7.16 0.74 0.85
N GLU A 65 -7.68 1.09 -0.34
CA GLU A 65 -8.45 0.16 -1.18
C GLU A 65 -7.59 -1.05 -1.59
N LYS A 66 -6.34 -0.81 -1.98
CA LYS A 66 -5.42 -1.88 -2.35
C LYS A 66 -5.07 -2.78 -1.16
N GLN A 67 -4.83 -2.20 0.01
CA GLN A 67 -4.61 -2.98 1.24
C GLN A 67 -5.82 -3.84 1.60
N GLN A 68 -7.04 -3.29 1.46
CA GLN A 68 -8.27 -4.05 1.72
C GLN A 68 -8.44 -5.19 0.71
N GLN A 69 -8.10 -4.97 -0.56
CA GLN A 69 -8.08 -5.99 -1.58
C GLN A 69 -7.11 -7.12 -1.20
N PHE A 70 -5.86 -6.80 -0.87
CA PHE A 70 -4.85 -7.77 -0.45
C PHE A 70 -5.29 -8.56 0.79
N HIS A 71 -5.90 -7.89 1.78
CA HIS A 71 -6.46 -8.57 2.94
C HIS A 71 -7.56 -9.57 2.57
N THR A 72 -8.45 -9.19 1.65
CA THR A 72 -9.59 -10.03 1.22
C THR A 72 -9.13 -11.21 0.35
N GLU A 73 -8.16 -10.97 -0.53
CA GLU A 73 -7.63 -11.96 -1.48
C GLU A 73 -6.51 -12.82 -0.90
N ASN A 74 -6.04 -12.52 0.31
CA ASN A 74 -4.98 -13.31 0.95
C ASN A 74 -5.44 -14.77 1.13
N PRO A 75 -4.75 -15.74 0.51
CA PRO A 75 -5.10 -17.15 0.63
C PRO A 75 -4.91 -17.70 2.05
N PHE A 76 -4.08 -17.04 2.85
CA PHE A 76 -3.80 -17.42 4.22
C PHE A 76 -4.69 -16.61 5.16
N LYS A 77 -5.65 -17.27 5.79
CA LYS A 77 -6.42 -16.65 6.88
C LYS A 77 -5.53 -16.49 8.11
N SER A 78 -5.74 -15.43 8.87
CA SER A 78 -5.06 -15.25 10.15
C SER A 78 -5.37 -16.46 11.06
N ASP A 79 -4.32 -17.21 11.41
CA ASP A 79 -4.35 -18.32 12.35
C ASP A 79 -3.54 -17.91 13.59
N PRO A 80 -4.15 -17.83 14.78
CA PRO A 80 -3.44 -17.46 16.00
C PRO A 80 -2.24 -18.36 16.32
N LYS A 81 -2.24 -19.60 15.82
CA LYS A 81 -1.12 -20.54 15.98
C LYS A 81 0.02 -20.29 14.99
N ARG A 82 -0.26 -19.63 13.87
CA ARG A 82 0.69 -19.35 12.78
C ARG A 82 0.42 -17.97 12.15
N PRO A 83 0.45 -16.90 12.93
CA PRO A 83 0.16 -15.56 12.39
C PRO A 83 1.13 -15.17 11.25
N GLN A 84 2.36 -15.73 11.27
CA GLN A 84 3.38 -15.43 10.25
C GLN A 84 2.92 -15.78 8.82
N THR A 85 2.12 -16.83 8.61
CA THR A 85 1.67 -17.23 7.27
C THR A 85 0.80 -16.17 6.62
N TYR A 86 -0.04 -15.49 7.40
CA TYR A 86 -0.86 -14.39 6.94
C TYR A 86 -0.01 -13.21 6.44
N TYR A 87 1.01 -12.81 7.21
CA TYR A 87 1.90 -11.71 6.84
C TYR A 87 2.77 -12.06 5.62
N VAL A 88 3.22 -13.30 5.51
CA VAL A 88 3.92 -13.78 4.30
C VAL A 88 3.05 -13.61 3.06
N GLY A 89 1.78 -14.01 3.12
CA GLY A 89 0.84 -13.82 2.01
C GLY A 89 0.62 -12.35 1.63
N LEU A 90 0.58 -11.44 2.61
CA LEU A 90 0.50 -9.99 2.32
C LEU A 90 1.78 -9.48 1.64
N ILE A 91 2.95 -9.92 2.08
CA ILE A 91 4.24 -9.58 1.47
C ILE A 91 4.28 -10.09 0.03
N GLU A 92 3.92 -11.34 -0.21
CA GLU A 92 3.89 -11.95 -1.54
C GLU A 92 2.98 -11.16 -2.50
N GLN A 93 1.77 -10.83 -2.08
CA GLN A 93 0.82 -10.05 -2.89
C GLN A 93 1.33 -8.63 -3.16
N THR A 94 1.92 -7.97 -2.16
CA THR A 94 2.50 -6.63 -2.32
C THR A 94 3.65 -6.64 -3.31
N LEU A 95 4.59 -7.57 -3.17
CA LEU A 95 5.74 -7.67 -4.07
C LEU A 95 5.34 -8.12 -5.48
N HIS A 96 4.32 -8.97 -5.60
CA HIS A 96 3.74 -9.33 -6.89
C HIS A 96 3.15 -8.10 -7.60
N PHE A 97 2.34 -7.31 -6.90
CA PHE A 97 1.82 -6.05 -7.42
C PHE A 97 2.93 -5.09 -7.85
N MET A 98 4.00 -4.96 -7.06
CA MET A 98 5.14 -4.10 -7.40
C MET A 98 5.86 -4.58 -8.66
N GLU A 99 6.01 -5.89 -8.82
CA GLU A 99 6.65 -6.50 -9.99
C GLU A 99 5.82 -6.30 -11.27
N GLU A 100 4.50 -6.44 -11.19
CA GLU A 100 3.60 -6.21 -12.32
C GLU A 100 3.48 -4.72 -12.69
N ASN A 101 3.70 -3.82 -11.74
CA ASN A 101 3.55 -2.37 -11.91
C ASN A 101 4.87 -1.61 -11.74
N LYS A 102 5.97 -2.14 -12.30
CA LYS A 102 7.35 -1.62 -12.11
C LYS A 102 7.49 -0.12 -12.37
N VAL A 103 6.90 0.39 -13.45
CA VAL A 103 7.00 1.80 -13.83
C VAL A 103 6.28 2.67 -12.81
N LEU A 104 5.04 2.35 -12.47
CA LEU A 104 4.25 3.03 -11.46
C LEU A 104 4.99 3.08 -10.12
N VAL A 105 5.50 1.93 -9.68
CA VAL A 105 6.21 1.82 -8.39
C VAL A 105 7.50 2.66 -8.39
N LYS A 106 8.26 2.66 -9.49
CA LYS A 106 9.43 3.54 -9.65
C LYS A 106 9.02 5.01 -9.57
N ASN A 107 8.00 5.43 -10.28
CA ASN A 107 7.52 6.80 -10.28
C ASN A 107 6.93 7.25 -8.93
N VAL A 108 6.55 6.32 -8.07
CA VAL A 108 6.15 6.59 -6.67
C VAL A 108 7.36 6.65 -5.75
N LEU A 109 8.31 5.70 -5.87
CA LEU A 109 9.40 5.53 -4.90
C LEU A 109 10.69 6.31 -5.24
N ASP A 110 10.90 6.66 -6.51
CA ASP A 110 12.15 7.26 -7.01
C ASP A 110 12.11 8.79 -7.10
N CYS A 111 10.99 9.41 -6.71
CA CYS A 111 10.88 10.86 -6.67
C CYS A 111 11.88 11.47 -5.69
N SER A 112 12.70 12.40 -6.15
CA SER A 112 13.64 13.17 -5.32
C SER A 112 12.98 14.08 -4.25
N GLY A 113 11.63 14.16 -4.26
CA GLY A 113 10.80 14.79 -3.25
C GLY A 113 9.98 13.81 -2.40
N SER A 114 10.20 12.52 -2.55
CA SER A 114 9.30 11.44 -2.09
C SER A 114 9.28 11.16 -0.59
N SER A 115 9.94 11.95 0.27
CA SER A 115 9.87 11.70 1.71
C SER A 115 8.42 11.73 2.20
N ALA A 116 7.65 12.77 1.83
CA ALA A 116 6.27 12.92 2.27
C ALA A 116 5.34 11.79 1.79
N LEU A 117 5.52 11.30 0.56
CA LEU A 117 4.71 10.19 0.03
C LEU A 117 5.08 8.86 0.67
N ILE A 118 6.38 8.61 0.87
CA ILE A 118 6.86 7.42 1.58
C ILE A 118 6.45 7.46 3.06
N ASP A 119 6.53 8.61 3.70
CA ASP A 119 6.08 8.79 5.08
C ASP A 119 4.58 8.50 5.20
N LEU A 120 3.77 9.05 4.28
CA LEU A 120 2.33 8.78 4.21
C LEU A 120 2.02 7.29 4.01
N LEU A 121 2.72 6.62 3.08
CA LEU A 121 2.59 5.18 2.86
C LEU A 121 2.97 4.39 4.11
N SER A 122 4.09 4.76 4.73
CA SER A 122 4.59 4.11 5.95
C SER A 122 3.58 4.19 7.08
N GLU A 123 3.03 5.38 7.33
CA GLU A 123 2.01 5.59 8.37
C GLU A 123 0.75 4.74 8.13
N GLN A 124 0.27 4.68 6.87
CA GLN A 124 -0.93 3.89 6.55
C GLN A 124 -0.68 2.38 6.72
N ILE A 125 0.48 1.88 6.28
CA ILE A 125 0.85 0.47 6.40
C ILE A 125 1.08 0.12 7.87
N GLU A 126 1.84 0.94 8.61
CA GLU A 126 2.12 0.75 10.03
C GLU A 126 0.84 0.68 10.86
N TYR A 127 -0.08 1.63 10.64
CA TYR A 127 -1.36 1.63 11.35
C TYR A 127 -2.11 0.31 11.14
N LYS A 128 -2.20 -0.16 9.89
CA LYS A 128 -2.89 -1.41 9.56
C LYS A 128 -2.19 -2.62 10.20
N VAL A 129 -0.87 -2.70 10.09
CA VAL A 129 -0.06 -3.78 10.68
C VAL A 129 -0.21 -3.80 12.20
N CYS A 130 -0.19 -2.63 12.86
CA CYS A 130 -0.41 -2.52 14.30
C CYS A 130 -1.80 -3.02 14.71
N CYS A 131 -2.85 -2.69 13.94
CA CYS A 131 -4.20 -3.20 14.18
C CYS A 131 -4.27 -4.73 14.05
N GLU A 132 -3.62 -5.32 13.06
CA GLU A 132 -3.58 -6.77 12.86
C GLU A 132 -2.82 -7.47 14.01
N PHE A 133 -1.66 -6.95 14.45
CA PHE A 133 -0.94 -7.50 15.60
C PHE A 133 -1.79 -7.46 16.87
N LYS A 134 -2.51 -6.36 17.13
CA LYS A 134 -3.42 -6.26 18.28
C LYS A 134 -4.58 -7.26 18.21
N GLU A 135 -5.08 -7.51 17.02
CA GLU A 135 -6.14 -8.49 16.82
C GLU A 135 -5.63 -9.93 16.99
N ASP A 136 -4.42 -10.22 16.50
CA ASP A 136 -3.78 -11.52 16.72
C ASP A 136 -3.54 -11.78 18.22
N GLU A 137 -3.07 -10.77 18.97
CA GLU A 137 -2.91 -10.87 20.43
C GLU A 137 -4.25 -11.13 21.13
N ARG A 138 -5.33 -10.45 20.73
CA ARG A 138 -6.70 -10.70 21.27
C ARG A 138 -7.19 -12.12 20.96
N ARG A 139 -6.77 -12.69 19.83
CA ARG A 139 -7.09 -14.08 19.44
C ARG A 139 -6.21 -15.11 20.13
N GLY A 140 -5.28 -14.67 20.98
CA GLY A 140 -4.40 -15.53 21.78
C GLY A 140 -3.05 -15.86 21.14
N ALA A 141 -2.64 -15.15 20.09
CA ALA A 141 -1.29 -15.28 19.57
C ALA A 141 -0.27 -14.71 20.57
N ILE A 142 0.85 -15.40 20.72
CA ILE A 142 1.97 -14.90 21.53
C ILE A 142 2.90 -14.14 20.57
N LEU A 143 2.91 -12.82 20.74
CA LEU A 143 3.78 -11.94 19.97
C LEU A 143 5.15 -11.80 20.64
N PRO A 144 6.25 -11.64 19.88
CA PRO A 144 7.61 -11.47 20.44
C PRO A 144 7.81 -10.10 21.09
N GLY A 145 6.91 -9.14 20.88
CA GLY A 145 6.98 -7.80 21.44
C GLY A 145 5.63 -7.07 21.41
N LYS A 146 5.62 -5.83 21.86
CA LYS A 146 4.40 -5.00 21.84
C LYS A 146 4.04 -4.60 20.40
N PRO A 147 2.76 -4.68 20.00
CA PRO A 147 2.30 -4.29 18.67
C PRO A 147 2.78 -2.91 18.21
N GLU A 148 2.79 -1.93 19.12
CA GLU A 148 3.20 -0.55 18.84
C GLU A 148 4.70 -0.40 18.52
N ILE A 149 5.53 -1.37 18.93
CA ILE A 149 6.98 -1.40 18.62
C ILE A 149 7.23 -2.29 17.42
N MET A 150 6.52 -3.41 17.33
CA MET A 150 6.68 -4.36 16.22
C MET A 150 6.23 -3.77 14.89
N ALA A 151 5.12 -3.01 14.87
CA ALA A 151 4.57 -2.48 13.64
C ALA A 151 5.54 -1.53 12.91
N PRO A 152 6.14 -0.50 13.53
CA PRO A 152 7.11 0.35 12.86
C PRO A 152 8.38 -0.41 12.43
N LEU A 153 8.88 -1.36 13.23
CA LEU A 153 10.04 -2.18 12.84
C LEU A 153 9.73 -3.03 11.62
N PHE A 154 8.60 -3.73 11.62
CA PHE A 154 8.18 -4.60 10.52
C PHE A 154 7.93 -3.77 9.24
N THR A 155 7.17 -2.69 9.35
CA THR A 155 6.84 -1.81 8.22
C THR A 155 8.08 -1.14 7.65
N GLY A 156 8.94 -0.59 8.51
CA GLY A 156 10.18 0.04 8.10
C GLY A 156 11.10 -0.92 7.35
N ALA A 157 11.32 -2.13 7.90
CA ALA A 157 12.15 -3.14 7.24
C ALA A 157 11.61 -3.51 5.86
N LEU A 158 10.30 -3.73 5.72
CA LEU A 158 9.68 -4.09 4.44
C LEU A 158 9.73 -2.95 3.42
N ILE A 159 9.45 -1.72 3.82
CA ILE A 159 9.47 -0.55 2.92
C ILE A 159 10.90 -0.32 2.40
N TYR A 160 11.90 -0.38 3.28
CA TYR A 160 13.29 -0.23 2.87
C TYR A 160 13.78 -1.37 1.97
N ALA A 161 13.40 -2.61 2.28
CA ALA A 161 13.72 -3.76 1.44
C ALA A 161 13.06 -3.64 0.05
N ALA A 162 11.78 -3.27 0.00
CA ALA A 162 11.05 -3.05 -1.25
C ALA A 162 11.67 -1.90 -2.07
N LYS A 163 12.00 -0.77 -1.44
CA LYS A 163 12.68 0.35 -2.09
C LYS A 163 14.03 -0.09 -2.67
N TRP A 164 14.84 -0.81 -1.91
CA TRP A 164 16.10 -1.36 -2.38
C TRP A 164 15.92 -2.27 -3.59
N TRP A 165 14.92 -3.15 -3.58
CA TRP A 165 14.61 -4.06 -4.69
C TRP A 165 14.24 -3.30 -5.97
N VAL A 166 13.41 -2.25 -5.85
CA VAL A 166 13.04 -1.35 -6.97
C VAL A 166 14.28 -0.63 -7.51
N GLN A 167 15.11 -0.04 -6.63
CA GLN A 167 16.34 0.70 -7.01
C GLN A 167 17.40 -0.20 -7.66
N ASN A 168 17.35 -1.51 -7.39
CA ASN A 168 18.20 -2.50 -8.06
C ASN A 168 17.51 -3.18 -9.26
N ASP A 169 16.53 -2.51 -9.87
CA ASP A 169 15.86 -2.98 -11.08
C ASP A 169 15.25 -4.38 -10.97
N PHE A 170 14.79 -4.76 -9.78
CA PHE A 170 14.17 -6.09 -9.53
C PHE A 170 15.09 -7.25 -9.91
N LYS A 171 16.42 -7.12 -9.76
CA LYS A 171 17.42 -8.11 -10.17
C LYS A 171 17.30 -9.45 -9.45
N ILE A 172 16.85 -9.45 -8.20
CA ILE A 172 16.55 -10.68 -7.47
C ILE A 172 15.14 -11.11 -7.85
N ALA A 173 14.95 -12.38 -8.18
CA ALA A 173 13.63 -12.93 -8.48
C ALA A 173 12.69 -12.75 -7.27
N ARG A 174 11.43 -12.41 -7.52
CA ARG A 174 10.45 -12.13 -6.46
C ARG A 174 10.41 -13.24 -5.39
N ASP A 175 10.32 -14.48 -5.82
CA ASP A 175 10.18 -15.62 -4.89
C ASP A 175 11.41 -15.79 -4.00
N GLU A 176 12.61 -15.56 -4.52
CA GLU A 176 13.85 -15.53 -3.76
C GLU A 176 13.85 -14.35 -2.78
N PHE A 177 13.45 -13.15 -3.22
CA PHE A 177 13.37 -11.97 -2.39
C PHE A 177 12.39 -12.15 -1.22
N VAL A 178 11.19 -12.73 -1.47
CA VAL A 178 10.22 -13.08 -0.44
C VAL A 178 10.83 -14.05 0.57
N GLN A 179 11.48 -15.12 0.10
CA GLN A 179 12.09 -16.12 0.98
C GLN A 179 13.14 -15.50 1.89
N GLU A 180 14.00 -14.63 1.38
CA GLU A 180 15.02 -13.96 2.19
C GLU A 180 14.38 -13.00 3.21
N CYS A 181 13.39 -12.19 2.81
CA CYS A 181 12.64 -11.35 3.75
C CYS A 181 12.00 -12.17 4.87
N VAL A 182 11.36 -13.28 4.55
CA VAL A 182 10.71 -14.16 5.53
C VAL A 182 11.73 -14.82 6.47
N LYS A 183 12.89 -15.24 5.97
CA LYS A 183 13.97 -15.77 6.83
C LYS A 183 14.43 -14.74 7.85
N ILE A 184 14.68 -13.51 7.40
CA ILE A 184 15.12 -12.40 8.26
C ILE A 184 14.06 -12.07 9.32
N LEU A 185 12.79 -11.98 8.91
CA LEU A 185 11.68 -11.67 9.82
C LEU A 185 11.44 -12.78 10.87
N LYS A 186 11.81 -14.03 10.61
CA LYS A 186 11.75 -15.11 11.60
C LYS A 186 12.88 -15.06 12.63
N LEU A 187 13.94 -14.29 12.36
CA LEU A 187 15.05 -14.06 13.29
C LEU A 187 14.79 -12.88 14.23
N MET A 188 13.82 -12.02 13.90
CA MET A 188 13.35 -10.89 14.73
C MET A 188 12.21 -11.35 15.64
#